data_aa08ea406798061841ae780d3804712d
#
_entry.id   aa08ea406798061841ae780d3804712d
#
_cell.length_a   1.000
_cell.length_b   1.000
_cell.length_c   1.000
_cell.angle_alpha   90.00
_cell.angle_beta   90.00
_cell.angle_gamma   90.00
#
_symmetry.space_group_name_H-M   'P 1'
#
loop_
_entity.id
_entity.type
_entity.pdbx_description
1 polymer ?
#
loop_
_entity_poly.entity_id
_entity_poly.type
_entity_poly.pdbx_seq_one_letter_code
_entity_poly.pdbx_strand_id
1 'polypeptide(L)'
;CALPIWPDESKSNRLYKAFEVDQRDFQGKIYEFDEDLSHEGRIMDAYLSEHMCEGWLEGYLLTGRHGFFASYESFIRVVDSMVSQHAKWLKVCNQLPWRQKIASLNLILTSNVWQQDHNGFTHQDPGMLDHVANKKADVVRMYLPPDANCLLSCFDHCIQSKNYVNVIVASKHPSMQWLTMDQAVVHCTQGVGIWEW
;
A
#
# COMPACT_ATOMS: atom_id res chain seq x y z
N CYS A 1 -10.58 -11.77 -0.48
CA CYS A 1 -9.41 -11.48 -1.33
C CYS A 1 -9.21 -9.98 -1.48
N ALA A 2 -7.99 -9.49 -1.34
CA ALA A 2 -7.62 -8.13 -1.66
C ALA A 2 -7.01 -8.09 -3.07
N LEU A 3 -7.20 -6.98 -3.79
CA LEU A 3 -6.52 -6.72 -5.05
C LEU A 3 -5.14 -6.14 -4.76
N PRO A 4 -4.06 -6.87 -5.05
CA PRO A 4 -2.72 -6.29 -5.06
C PRO A 4 -2.48 -5.61 -6.40
N ILE A 5 -2.01 -4.36 -6.37
CA ILE A 5 -1.69 -3.59 -7.56
C ILE A 5 -0.39 -2.81 -7.38
N TRP A 6 0.44 -2.79 -8.41
CA TRP A 6 1.70 -2.02 -8.46
C TRP A 6 2.19 -1.81 -9.90
N PRO A 7 3.08 -0.82 -10.13
CA PRO A 7 3.64 -0.56 -11.45
C PRO A 7 4.84 -1.44 -11.72
N ASP A 8 4.68 -2.53 -12.45
CA ASP A 8 5.68 -3.43 -13.07
C ASP A 8 7.06 -3.54 -12.34
N GLU A 9 7.06 -3.63 -11.03
CA GLU A 9 8.30 -3.71 -10.24
C GLU A 9 8.21 -4.72 -9.07
N SER A 10 7.57 -5.86 -9.29
CA SER A 10 7.33 -6.87 -8.24
C SER A 10 8.59 -7.32 -7.52
N LYS A 11 9.68 -7.58 -8.27
CA LYS A 11 10.94 -8.07 -7.68
C LYS A 11 11.63 -6.97 -6.88
N SER A 12 11.70 -5.77 -7.41
CA SER A 12 12.36 -4.64 -6.75
C SER A 12 11.58 -4.13 -5.54
N ASN A 13 10.24 -4.21 -5.58
CA ASN A 13 9.37 -3.93 -4.45
C ASN A 13 9.31 -5.06 -3.40
N ARG A 14 10.03 -6.17 -3.60
CA ARG A 14 10.02 -7.36 -2.73
C ARG A 14 8.65 -8.05 -2.62
N LEU A 15 7.79 -7.88 -3.62
CA LEU A 15 6.43 -8.43 -3.66
C LEU A 15 6.31 -9.71 -4.50
N TYR A 16 7.40 -10.21 -5.06
CA TYR A 16 7.42 -11.40 -5.94
C TYR A 16 6.84 -12.66 -5.29
N LYS A 17 6.83 -12.74 -3.97
CA LYS A 17 6.19 -13.84 -3.22
C LYS A 17 4.66 -13.91 -3.43
N ALA A 18 4.06 -12.84 -3.89
CA ALA A 18 2.63 -12.84 -4.25
C ALA A 18 2.35 -13.81 -5.41
N PHE A 19 3.32 -14.04 -6.29
CA PHE A 19 3.19 -14.98 -7.41
C PHE A 19 3.19 -16.46 -6.98
N GLU A 20 3.58 -16.78 -5.75
CA GLU A 20 3.40 -18.12 -5.17
C GLU A 20 1.92 -18.42 -4.85
N VAL A 21 1.08 -17.37 -4.78
CA VAL A 21 -0.34 -17.48 -4.43
C VAL A 21 -1.26 -17.28 -5.63
N ASP A 22 -0.89 -16.37 -6.53
CA ASP A 22 -1.68 -16.06 -7.72
C ASP A 22 -0.78 -15.50 -8.84
N GLN A 23 -1.28 -15.44 -10.05
CA GLN A 23 -0.55 -14.94 -11.22
C GLN A 23 -0.95 -13.51 -11.55
N ARG A 24 -0.13 -12.85 -12.40
CA ARG A 24 -0.47 -11.54 -12.98
C ARG A 24 -1.67 -11.68 -13.91
N ASP A 25 -2.57 -10.73 -13.83
CA ASP A 25 -3.60 -10.55 -14.86
C ASP A 25 -2.93 -10.06 -16.16
N PHE A 26 -3.03 -10.87 -17.22
CA PHE A 26 -2.50 -10.51 -18.52
C PHE A 26 -3.45 -10.96 -19.63
N GLN A 27 -4.00 -10.01 -20.35
CA GLN A 27 -5.03 -10.25 -21.37
C GLN A 27 -4.45 -10.39 -22.80
N GLY A 28 -3.13 -10.32 -22.95
CA GLY A 28 -2.44 -10.55 -24.21
C GLY A 28 -2.11 -12.01 -24.47
N LYS A 29 -1.37 -12.28 -25.54
CA LYS A 29 -0.89 -13.62 -25.86
C LYS A 29 0.19 -14.03 -24.87
N ILE A 30 0.03 -15.19 -24.24
CA ILE A 30 1.00 -15.80 -23.33
C ILE A 30 1.83 -16.82 -24.13
N TYR A 31 3.13 -16.78 -23.99
CA TYR A 31 4.09 -17.70 -24.64
C TYR A 31 4.68 -18.66 -23.60
N GLU A 32 5.27 -19.75 -24.06
CA GLU A 32 5.85 -20.80 -23.20
C GLU A 32 6.98 -20.33 -22.27
N PHE A 33 7.64 -19.22 -22.62
CA PHE A 33 8.72 -18.63 -21.84
C PHE A 33 8.27 -17.49 -20.91
N ASP A 34 6.98 -17.16 -20.94
CA ASP A 34 6.41 -16.16 -20.03
C ASP A 34 6.17 -16.79 -18.65
N GLU A 35 6.59 -16.09 -17.60
CA GLU A 35 6.45 -16.53 -16.22
C GLU A 35 5.36 -15.72 -15.50
N ASP A 36 4.64 -16.39 -14.61
CA ASP A 36 3.67 -15.76 -13.69
C ASP A 36 2.51 -15.01 -14.38
N LEU A 37 2.18 -15.31 -15.63
CA LEU A 37 1.07 -14.69 -16.38
C LEU A 37 -0.14 -15.59 -16.47
N SER A 38 -1.34 -15.03 -16.36
CA SER A 38 -2.60 -15.74 -16.57
C SER A 38 -3.71 -14.79 -17.01
N HIS A 39 -4.62 -15.28 -17.86
CA HIS A 39 -5.86 -14.57 -18.18
C HIS A 39 -6.83 -14.48 -17.00
N GLU A 40 -6.65 -15.32 -15.98
CA GLU A 40 -7.46 -15.35 -14.76
C GLU A 40 -6.68 -14.87 -13.53
N GLY A 41 -5.49 -14.32 -13.74
CA GLY A 41 -4.65 -13.79 -12.67
C GLY A 41 -5.33 -12.63 -11.93
N ARG A 42 -5.00 -12.46 -10.66
CA ARG A 42 -5.58 -11.40 -9.82
C ARG A 42 -4.55 -10.40 -9.31
N ILE A 43 -3.30 -10.55 -9.72
CA ILE A 43 -2.24 -9.60 -9.40
C ILE A 43 -2.14 -8.62 -10.56
N MET A 44 -2.39 -7.35 -10.29
CA MET A 44 -2.27 -6.29 -11.28
C MET A 44 -0.87 -5.67 -11.21
N ASP A 45 0.10 -6.37 -11.76
CA ASP A 45 1.46 -5.87 -12.00
C ASP A 45 1.45 -5.23 -13.40
N ALA A 46 1.08 -3.95 -13.42
CA ALA A 46 0.69 -3.25 -14.63
C ALA A 46 1.82 -2.41 -15.21
N TYR A 47 1.49 -1.41 -16.01
CA TYR A 47 2.45 -0.46 -16.59
C TYR A 47 3.10 0.42 -15.51
N LEU A 48 4.24 1.01 -15.80
CA LEU A 48 4.87 2.05 -15.01
C LEU A 48 4.00 3.32 -15.00
N SER A 49 2.86 3.24 -14.34
CA SER A 49 1.90 4.32 -14.20
C SER A 49 1.19 4.22 -12.85
N GLU A 50 1.72 4.91 -11.87
CA GLU A 50 1.16 5.02 -10.53
C GLU A 50 -0.26 5.61 -10.56
N HIS A 51 -0.51 6.58 -11.45
CA HIS A 51 -1.84 7.16 -11.63
C HIS A 51 -2.88 6.13 -12.05
N MET A 52 -2.52 5.25 -12.99
CA MET A 52 -3.43 4.20 -13.45
C MET A 52 -3.66 3.16 -12.36
N CYS A 53 -2.59 2.74 -11.68
CA CYS A 53 -2.68 1.79 -10.58
C CYS A 53 -3.60 2.30 -9.47
N GLU A 54 -3.44 3.56 -9.04
CA GLU A 54 -4.31 4.14 -8.02
C GLU A 54 -5.74 4.32 -8.52
N GLY A 55 -5.94 4.80 -9.73
CA GLY A 55 -7.27 4.96 -10.32
C GLY A 55 -8.04 3.64 -10.41
N TRP A 56 -7.39 2.56 -10.77
CA TRP A 56 -7.99 1.22 -10.77
C TRP A 56 -8.32 0.75 -9.35
N LEU A 57 -7.41 0.97 -8.40
CA LEU A 57 -7.69 0.62 -7.01
C LEU A 57 -8.86 1.40 -6.46
N GLU A 58 -8.91 2.72 -6.66
CA GLU A 58 -10.03 3.55 -6.21
C GLU A 58 -11.37 3.04 -6.79
N GLY A 59 -11.42 2.76 -8.10
CA GLY A 59 -12.60 2.19 -8.74
C GLY A 59 -12.99 0.83 -8.14
N TYR A 60 -12.01 -0.02 -7.86
CA TYR A 60 -12.24 -1.34 -7.25
C TYR A 60 -12.80 -1.24 -5.82
N LEU A 61 -12.29 -0.32 -5.01
CA LEU A 61 -12.77 -0.07 -3.65
C LEU A 61 -14.24 0.38 -3.63
N LEU A 62 -14.68 1.16 -4.62
CA LEU A 62 -16.07 1.59 -4.76
C LEU A 62 -17.05 0.43 -5.00
N THR A 63 -16.56 -0.72 -5.44
CA THR A 63 -17.38 -1.94 -5.57
C THR A 63 -17.56 -2.69 -4.25
N GLY A 64 -17.02 -2.19 -3.15
CA GLY A 64 -17.05 -2.83 -1.82
C GLY A 64 -15.95 -3.89 -1.61
N ARG A 65 -15.00 -4.00 -2.54
CA ARG A 65 -13.87 -4.92 -2.45
C ARG A 65 -12.65 -4.24 -1.84
N HIS A 66 -11.67 -5.03 -1.42
CA HIS A 66 -10.46 -4.57 -0.76
C HIS A 66 -9.24 -4.68 -1.68
N GLY A 67 -8.28 -3.79 -1.51
CA GLY A 67 -7.04 -3.82 -2.27
C GLY A 67 -5.97 -2.94 -1.65
N PHE A 68 -4.79 -2.96 -2.24
CA PHE A 68 -3.69 -2.09 -1.89
C PHE A 68 -2.84 -1.78 -3.12
N PHE A 69 -2.24 -0.60 -3.11
CA PHE A 69 -1.30 -0.14 -4.10
C PHE A 69 0.09 -0.03 -3.47
N ALA A 70 1.08 -0.66 -4.09
CA ALA A 70 2.46 -0.62 -3.64
C ALA A 70 3.33 0.16 -4.62
N SER A 71 4.15 1.07 -4.12
CA SER A 71 5.14 1.82 -4.89
C SER A 71 6.27 2.29 -3.97
N TYR A 72 7.39 2.76 -4.54
CA TYR A 72 8.44 3.37 -3.76
C TYR A 72 7.99 4.71 -3.17
N GLU A 73 8.45 5.02 -1.96
CA GLU A 73 8.21 6.32 -1.34
C GLU A 73 8.67 7.47 -2.23
N SER A 74 9.77 7.29 -2.94
CA SER A 74 10.35 8.30 -3.83
C SER A 74 9.57 8.55 -5.13
N PHE A 75 8.61 7.70 -5.48
CA PHE A 75 7.82 7.82 -6.71
C PHE A 75 6.33 8.05 -6.47
N ILE A 76 5.80 7.53 -5.38
CA ILE A 76 4.35 7.54 -5.11
C ILE A 76 3.77 8.97 -5.02
N ARG A 77 4.60 9.97 -4.78
CA ARG A 77 4.14 11.36 -4.72
C ARG A 77 3.47 11.85 -6.01
N VAL A 78 3.73 11.22 -7.16
CA VAL A 78 3.04 11.56 -8.41
C VAL A 78 1.52 11.42 -8.32
N VAL A 79 1.01 10.58 -7.40
CA VAL A 79 -0.44 10.38 -7.16
C VAL A 79 -1.00 11.17 -5.98
N ASP A 80 -0.21 12.01 -5.36
CA ASP A 80 -0.59 12.80 -4.18
C ASP A 80 -1.90 13.60 -4.39
N SER A 81 -2.12 14.16 -5.58
CA SER A 81 -3.36 14.85 -5.91
C SER A 81 -4.59 13.92 -5.92
N MET A 82 -4.43 12.69 -6.37
CA MET A 82 -5.48 11.67 -6.35
C MET A 82 -5.79 11.25 -4.91
N VAL A 83 -4.77 10.93 -4.12
CA VAL A 83 -4.89 10.65 -2.67
C VAL A 83 -5.61 11.80 -1.95
N SER A 84 -5.26 13.04 -2.29
CA SER A 84 -5.89 14.23 -1.71
C SER A 84 -7.37 14.33 -2.05
N GLN A 85 -7.74 14.05 -3.29
CA GLN A 85 -9.15 14.04 -3.71
C GLN A 85 -9.91 12.90 -3.06
N HIS A 86 -9.33 11.71 -2.98
CA HIS A 86 -9.93 10.57 -2.31
C HIS A 86 -10.19 10.86 -0.82
N ALA A 87 -9.22 11.43 -0.11
CA ALA A 87 -9.36 11.83 1.29
C ALA A 87 -10.46 12.89 1.50
N LYS A 88 -10.56 13.89 0.62
CA LYS A 88 -11.65 14.88 0.66
C LYS A 88 -13.01 14.24 0.45
N TRP A 89 -13.08 13.36 -0.54
CA TRP A 89 -14.30 12.63 -0.86
C TRP A 89 -14.75 11.74 0.31
N LEU A 90 -13.86 10.97 0.93
CA LEU A 90 -14.17 10.17 2.12
C LEU A 90 -14.68 11.03 3.27
N LYS A 91 -14.06 12.19 3.51
CA LYS A 91 -14.48 13.11 4.56
C LYS A 91 -15.91 13.58 4.38
N VAL A 92 -16.30 13.92 3.14
CA VAL A 92 -17.67 14.33 2.82
C VAL A 92 -18.62 13.14 2.94
N CYS A 93 -18.26 11.99 2.40
CA CYS A 93 -19.08 10.79 2.45
C CYS A 93 -19.36 10.30 3.88
N ASN A 94 -18.41 10.47 4.80
CA ASN A 94 -18.58 10.10 6.21
C ASN A 94 -19.68 10.92 6.92
N GLN A 95 -20.08 12.07 6.37
CA GLN A 95 -21.15 12.92 6.90
C GLN A 95 -22.53 12.53 6.38
N LEU A 96 -22.61 11.62 5.40
CA LEU A 96 -23.86 11.24 4.75
C LEU A 96 -24.41 9.95 5.38
N PRO A 97 -25.54 10.02 6.12
CA PRO A 97 -26.04 8.88 6.90
C PRO A 97 -26.50 7.68 6.06
N TRP A 98 -26.85 7.92 4.80
CA TRP A 98 -27.30 6.88 3.87
C TRP A 98 -26.16 6.19 3.12
N ARG A 99 -24.92 6.74 3.19
CA ARG A 99 -23.80 6.19 2.44
C ARG A 99 -23.14 5.06 3.20
N GLN A 100 -22.99 3.93 2.51
CA GLN A 100 -22.24 2.79 3.06
C GLN A 100 -20.73 3.10 3.13
N LYS A 101 -20.09 2.58 4.16
CA LYS A 101 -18.63 2.65 4.28
C LYS A 101 -17.99 1.74 3.23
N ILE A 102 -16.98 2.26 2.56
CA ILE A 102 -16.17 1.50 1.60
C ILE A 102 -14.86 1.03 2.22
N ALA A 103 -14.22 0.06 1.60
CA ALA A 103 -12.86 -0.35 1.98
C ALA A 103 -11.89 0.81 1.88
N SER A 104 -10.90 0.83 2.77
CA SER A 104 -9.89 1.89 2.81
C SER A 104 -8.96 1.83 1.61
N LEU A 105 -8.47 2.98 1.17
CA LEU A 105 -7.37 3.11 0.23
C LEU A 105 -6.07 2.81 0.99
N ASN A 106 -5.39 1.73 0.62
CA ASN A 106 -4.17 1.27 1.29
C ASN A 106 -2.97 1.47 0.36
N LEU A 107 -2.02 2.29 0.78
CA LEU A 107 -0.78 2.56 0.09
C LEU A 107 0.38 1.95 0.86
N ILE A 108 1.17 1.10 0.21
CA ILE A 108 2.38 0.51 0.78
C ILE A 108 3.58 1.15 0.12
N LEU A 109 4.37 1.86 0.91
CA LEU A 109 5.61 2.46 0.46
C LEU A 109 6.75 1.46 0.69
N THR A 110 7.20 0.83 -0.39
CA THR A 110 8.15 -0.29 -0.35
C THR A 110 9.61 0.14 -0.32
N SER A 111 9.88 1.42 -0.12
CA SER A 111 11.22 1.95 0.13
C SER A 111 11.15 3.07 1.17
N ASN A 112 12.30 3.41 1.73
CA ASN A 112 12.44 4.52 2.68
C ASN A 112 13.35 5.59 2.11
N VAL A 113 12.84 6.77 1.84
CA VAL A 113 13.65 7.89 1.31
C VAL A 113 14.80 8.25 2.24
N TRP A 114 14.57 8.26 3.54
CA TRP A 114 15.59 8.55 4.54
C TRP A 114 16.72 7.50 4.62
N GLN A 115 16.51 6.27 4.14
CA GLN A 115 17.53 5.25 3.94
C GLN A 115 18.17 5.32 2.55
N GLN A 116 17.78 6.28 1.74
CA GLN A 116 18.21 6.43 0.34
C GLN A 116 17.96 5.18 -0.52
N ASP A 117 16.85 4.52 -0.27
CA ASP A 117 16.35 3.39 -1.03
C ASP A 117 15.81 3.82 -2.38
N HIS A 118 16.68 4.19 -3.30
CA HIS A 118 16.27 4.75 -4.58
C HIS A 118 17.01 4.13 -5.77
N ASN A 119 16.45 4.29 -6.95
CA ASN A 119 16.98 3.76 -8.21
C ASN A 119 17.73 4.79 -9.06
N GLY A 120 17.91 6.02 -8.60
CA GLY A 120 18.61 7.07 -9.33
C GLY A 120 18.30 8.46 -8.79
N PHE A 121 19.11 9.45 -9.15
CA PHE A 121 19.00 10.80 -8.63
C PHE A 121 18.00 11.70 -9.35
N THR A 122 17.66 11.37 -10.59
CA THR A 122 17.07 12.36 -11.52
C THR A 122 15.55 12.32 -11.61
N HIS A 123 14.90 11.31 -11.07
CA HIS A 123 13.44 11.13 -11.22
C HIS A 123 12.76 10.75 -9.91
N GLN A 124 13.38 11.10 -8.79
CA GLN A 124 12.78 10.92 -7.47
C GLN A 124 12.09 12.18 -7.01
N ASP A 125 10.91 12.02 -6.45
CA ASP A 125 10.12 13.11 -5.87
C ASP A 125 9.67 12.74 -4.45
N PRO A 126 10.58 12.82 -3.44
CA PRO A 126 10.21 12.57 -2.05
C PRO A 126 9.24 13.64 -1.53
N GLY A 127 8.56 13.34 -0.43
CA GLY A 127 7.67 14.30 0.24
C GLY A 127 6.22 13.83 0.35
N MET A 128 5.92 12.59 -0.04
CA MET A 128 4.58 12.02 0.13
C MET A 128 4.18 11.98 1.61
N LEU A 129 5.09 11.59 2.51
CA LEU A 129 4.80 11.53 3.94
C LEU A 129 4.56 12.91 4.53
N ASP A 130 5.33 13.93 4.13
CA ASP A 130 5.12 15.32 4.57
C ASP A 130 3.75 15.82 4.15
N HIS A 131 3.34 15.50 2.93
CA HIS A 131 2.02 15.87 2.42
C HIS A 131 0.90 15.14 3.20
N VAL A 132 1.05 13.87 3.45
CA VAL A 132 0.08 13.03 4.18
C VAL A 132 -0.03 13.49 5.64
N ALA A 133 1.08 13.85 6.29
CA ALA A 133 1.11 14.31 7.68
C ALA A 133 0.25 15.56 7.93
N ASN A 134 0.02 16.37 6.91
CA ASN A 134 -0.82 17.59 7.00
C ASN A 134 -2.34 17.30 6.89
N LYS A 135 -2.72 16.04 6.67
CA LYS A 135 -4.14 15.68 6.54
C LYS A 135 -4.74 15.31 7.90
N LYS A 136 -6.07 15.31 7.98
CA LYS A 136 -6.77 14.98 9.23
C LYS A 136 -6.68 13.47 9.51
N ALA A 137 -6.33 13.13 10.73
CA ALA A 137 -6.21 11.75 11.22
C ALA A 137 -7.53 10.97 11.26
N ASP A 138 -8.68 11.65 11.17
CA ASP A 138 -9.99 11.02 11.05
C ASP A 138 -10.22 10.33 9.70
N VAL A 139 -9.42 10.69 8.68
CA VAL A 139 -9.50 10.12 7.33
C VAL A 139 -8.17 9.52 6.87
N VAL A 140 -7.02 10.11 7.22
CA VAL A 140 -5.71 9.68 6.74
C VAL A 140 -4.84 9.25 7.90
N ARG A 141 -4.22 8.09 7.78
CA ARG A 141 -3.35 7.49 8.80
C ARG A 141 -2.02 7.07 8.19
N MET A 142 -0.95 7.28 8.94
CA MET A 142 0.38 6.79 8.61
C MET A 142 0.82 5.74 9.62
N TYR A 143 1.47 4.70 9.11
CA TYR A 143 2.03 3.61 9.89
C TYR A 143 3.50 3.46 9.56
N LEU A 144 4.35 3.45 10.59
CA LEU A 144 5.80 3.33 10.49
C LEU A 144 6.24 2.08 11.28
N PRO A 145 5.88 0.88 10.81
CA PRO A 145 6.20 -0.34 11.52
C PRO A 145 7.71 -0.56 11.61
N PRO A 146 8.24 -0.85 12.82
CA PRO A 146 9.68 -0.97 13.05
C PRO A 146 10.28 -2.28 12.55
N ASP A 147 9.45 -3.31 12.34
CA ASP A 147 9.87 -4.64 11.89
C ASP A 147 8.78 -5.36 11.07
N ALA A 148 9.10 -6.54 10.56
CA ALA A 148 8.21 -7.30 9.70
C ALA A 148 6.92 -7.77 10.42
N ASN A 149 6.98 -8.15 11.69
CA ASN A 149 5.80 -8.57 12.44
C ASN A 149 4.86 -7.39 12.70
N CYS A 150 5.39 -6.22 13.01
CA CYS A 150 4.61 -4.99 13.12
C CYS A 150 4.02 -4.59 11.76
N LEU A 151 4.78 -4.74 10.65
CA LEU A 151 4.27 -4.49 9.32
C LEU A 151 3.07 -5.39 8.98
N LEU A 152 3.17 -6.69 9.25
CA LEU A 152 2.08 -7.65 9.03
C LEU A 152 0.85 -7.30 9.86
N SER A 153 1.03 -6.98 11.14
CA SER A 153 -0.07 -6.58 12.04
C SER A 153 -0.76 -5.29 11.57
N CYS A 154 0.02 -4.27 11.21
CA CYS A 154 -0.53 -3.02 10.66
C CYS A 154 -1.24 -3.26 9.32
N PHE A 155 -0.66 -4.06 8.43
CA PHE A 155 -1.24 -4.33 7.13
C PHE A 155 -2.58 -5.07 7.25
N ASP A 156 -2.66 -6.10 8.11
CA ASP A 156 -3.92 -6.81 8.38
C ASP A 156 -5.01 -5.85 8.87
N HIS A 157 -4.67 -4.98 9.82
CA HIS A 157 -5.58 -3.94 10.30
C HIS A 157 -6.03 -3.00 9.17
N CYS A 158 -5.10 -2.53 8.34
CA CYS A 158 -5.39 -1.59 7.27
C CYS A 158 -6.30 -2.20 6.20
N ILE A 159 -6.03 -3.45 5.78
CA ILE A 159 -6.81 -4.11 4.73
C ILE A 159 -8.25 -4.39 5.16
N GLN A 160 -8.51 -4.56 6.47
CA GLN A 160 -9.84 -4.74 7.04
C GLN A 160 -10.56 -3.41 7.33
N SER A 161 -9.84 -2.30 7.37
CA SER A 161 -10.39 -0.99 7.71
C SER A 161 -11.29 -0.43 6.61
N LYS A 162 -12.14 0.52 6.99
CA LYS A 162 -13.08 1.19 6.07
C LYS A 162 -13.02 2.71 6.25
N ASN A 163 -13.22 3.42 5.15
CA ASN A 163 -13.27 4.89 5.08
C ASN A 163 -11.98 5.60 5.51
N TYR A 164 -10.83 4.97 5.32
CA TYR A 164 -9.52 5.59 5.54
C TYR A 164 -8.67 5.59 4.28
N VAL A 165 -7.70 6.48 4.26
CA VAL A 165 -6.48 6.36 3.48
C VAL A 165 -5.39 5.94 4.45
N ASN A 166 -4.86 4.75 4.27
CA ASN A 166 -3.77 4.21 5.08
C ASN A 166 -2.47 4.26 4.27
N VAL A 167 -1.45 4.88 4.83
CA VAL A 167 -0.11 4.93 4.25
C VAL A 167 0.82 4.14 5.16
N ILE A 168 1.37 3.05 4.64
CA ILE A 168 2.20 2.12 5.40
C ILE A 168 3.60 2.17 4.82
N VAL A 169 4.59 2.56 5.63
CA VAL A 169 5.99 2.60 5.22
C VAL A 169 6.63 1.24 5.49
N ALA A 170 6.95 0.53 4.42
CA ALA A 170 7.65 -0.74 4.46
C ALA A 170 9.09 -0.55 3.94
N SER A 171 10.05 -1.22 4.53
CA SER A 171 11.43 -1.16 4.07
C SER A 171 11.65 -2.07 2.86
N LYS A 172 12.48 -1.63 1.91
CA LYS A 172 13.01 -2.44 0.83
C LYS A 172 14.13 -3.37 1.29
N HIS A 173 14.90 -2.95 2.27
CA HIS A 173 16.01 -3.70 2.82
C HIS A 173 15.59 -4.54 4.04
N PRO A 174 16.26 -5.66 4.27
CA PRO A 174 16.08 -6.41 5.51
C PRO A 174 16.36 -5.51 6.72
N SER A 175 15.44 -5.50 7.67
CA SER A 175 15.58 -4.81 8.95
C SER A 175 15.67 -5.81 10.08
N MET A 176 16.13 -5.35 11.25
CA MET A 176 16.15 -6.18 12.45
C MET A 176 14.72 -6.55 12.85
N GLN A 177 14.55 -7.79 13.31
CA GLN A 177 13.30 -8.25 13.88
C GLN A 177 13.34 -8.05 15.39
N TRP A 178 12.50 -7.13 15.88
CA TRP A 178 12.52 -6.71 17.28
C TRP A 178 11.51 -7.46 18.13
N LEU A 179 10.31 -7.64 17.63
CA LEU A 179 9.17 -8.19 18.37
C LEU A 179 8.74 -9.55 17.80
N THR A 180 8.32 -10.45 18.68
CA THR A 180 7.56 -11.63 18.24
C THR A 180 6.20 -11.19 17.69
N MET A 181 5.49 -12.06 16.99
CA MET A 181 4.19 -11.70 16.43
C MET A 181 3.18 -11.28 17.51
N ASP A 182 3.14 -11.99 18.63
CA ASP A 182 2.24 -11.67 19.74
C ASP A 182 2.56 -10.29 20.35
N GLN A 183 3.83 -9.99 20.54
CA GLN A 183 4.28 -8.68 21.02
C GLN A 183 3.96 -7.57 19.99
N ALA A 184 4.15 -7.83 18.71
CA ALA A 184 3.82 -6.89 17.64
C ALA A 184 2.32 -6.56 17.61
N VAL A 185 1.44 -7.54 17.76
CA VAL A 185 -0.01 -7.32 17.85
C VAL A 185 -0.36 -6.40 19.00
N VAL A 186 0.21 -6.65 20.19
CA VAL A 186 -0.01 -5.80 21.37
C VAL A 186 0.50 -4.38 21.12
N HIS A 187 1.75 -4.26 20.62
CA HIS A 187 2.37 -2.97 20.34
C HIS A 187 1.55 -2.15 19.31
N CYS A 188 1.19 -2.76 18.19
CA CYS A 188 0.42 -2.10 17.14
C CYS A 188 -1.00 -1.72 17.60
N THR A 189 -1.62 -2.50 18.48
CA THR A 189 -2.93 -2.17 19.06
C THR A 189 -2.85 -0.95 19.98
N GLN A 190 -1.76 -0.83 20.74
CA GLN A 190 -1.53 0.32 21.64
C GLN A 190 -1.02 1.56 20.89
N GLY A 191 -0.35 1.34 19.74
CA GLY A 191 0.25 2.39 18.91
C GLY A 191 1.60 2.91 19.38
N VAL A 192 1.94 2.72 20.65
CA VAL A 192 3.22 3.07 21.28
C VAL A 192 3.46 2.15 22.47
N GLY A 193 4.70 1.83 22.75
CA GLY A 193 5.07 0.97 23.88
C GLY A 193 6.53 1.10 24.27
N ILE A 194 6.84 0.70 25.50
CA ILE A 194 8.22 0.51 25.97
C ILE A 194 8.56 -0.95 25.76
N TRP A 195 9.70 -1.19 25.12
CA TRP A 195 10.21 -2.53 24.91
C TRP A 195 11.14 -2.93 26.05
N GLU A 196 10.89 -4.08 26.64
CA GLU A 196 11.71 -4.65 27.70
C GLU A 196 12.78 -5.55 27.07
N TRP A 197 14.01 -5.07 26.97
CA TRP A 197 15.20 -5.82 26.58
C TRP A 197 16.45 -5.30 27.27
#